data_456dea4d13556182c8245566e37f4392
#
_entry.id   456dea4d13556182c8245566e37f4392
#
_cell.length_a   1.000
_cell.length_b   1.000
_cell.length_c   1.000
_cell.angle_alpha   90.00
_cell.angle_beta   90.00
_cell.angle_gamma   90.00
#
_symmetry.space_group_name_H-M   'P 1'
#
loop_
_entity.id
_entity.type
_entity.pdbx_description
1 polymer ?
#
loop_
_entity_poly.entity_id
_entity_poly.type
_entity_poly.pdbx_seq_one_letter_code
_entity_poly.pdbx_strand_id
1 'polypeptide(L)'
;MFTREELLKHYETMVKIRKFDLEAKRAREAGEILGNVHVYVGEEAVATGVCACLERKDYIESTHRGHGHTIAKGAELNPMMAELYGKATGSCKGKGGSQHIADFSVGMLGANGIVGGGFGLAVGAALAARYQKTGAISVVFFGDGASNRGTFHEAANMAAAWHLPVIFVCENNGIACSTPHKTGGQQAVMDLSKRAL
;
A
#
# COMPACT_ATOMS: atom_id res chain seq x y z
N MET A 1 -22.89 0.27 -9.31
CA MET A 1 -22.48 1.59 -9.87
C MET A 1 -22.45 2.57 -8.70
N PHE A 2 -21.39 3.32 -8.51
CA PHE A 2 -21.28 4.28 -7.39
C PHE A 2 -22.27 5.43 -7.54
N THR A 3 -22.84 5.86 -6.44
CA THR A 3 -23.67 7.05 -6.34
C THR A 3 -22.82 8.32 -6.49
N ARG A 4 -23.47 9.46 -6.76
CA ARG A 4 -22.77 10.76 -6.80
C ARG A 4 -22.07 11.08 -5.47
N GLU A 5 -22.68 10.74 -4.36
CA GLU A 5 -22.12 10.99 -3.03
C GLU A 5 -20.87 10.16 -2.78
N GLU A 6 -20.88 8.88 -3.16
CA GLU A 6 -19.71 8.01 -3.07
C GLU A 6 -18.56 8.51 -3.97
N LEU A 7 -18.87 8.94 -5.19
CA LEU A 7 -17.87 9.51 -6.09
C LEU A 7 -17.24 10.79 -5.53
N LEU A 8 -18.04 11.65 -4.86
CA LEU A 8 -17.51 12.83 -4.19
C LEU A 8 -16.60 12.49 -3.02
N LYS A 9 -16.94 11.47 -2.22
CA LYS A 9 -16.06 10.96 -1.15
C LYS A 9 -14.76 10.39 -1.70
N HIS A 10 -14.83 9.65 -2.81
CA HIS A 10 -13.62 9.13 -3.47
C HIS A 10 -12.74 10.29 -3.98
N TYR A 11 -13.33 11.29 -4.60
CA TYR A 11 -12.60 12.47 -5.06
C TYR A 11 -11.96 13.23 -3.88
N GLU A 12 -12.69 13.43 -2.79
CA GLU A 12 -12.15 14.03 -1.57
C GLU A 12 -10.94 13.24 -1.02
N THR A 13 -11.02 11.91 -1.00
CA THR A 13 -9.92 11.05 -0.57
C THR A 13 -8.70 11.23 -1.47
N MET A 14 -8.88 11.23 -2.80
CA MET A 14 -7.78 11.47 -3.73
C MET A 14 -7.13 12.85 -3.53
N VAL A 15 -7.94 13.89 -3.26
CA VAL A 15 -7.42 15.23 -2.97
C VAL A 15 -6.66 15.27 -1.63
N LYS A 16 -7.15 14.57 -0.60
CA LYS A 16 -6.44 14.43 0.69
C LYS A 16 -5.08 13.78 0.50
N ILE A 17 -5.01 12.68 -0.23
CA ILE A 17 -3.75 11.98 -0.56
C ILE A 17 -2.80 12.94 -1.25
N ARG A 18 -3.25 13.59 -2.33
CA ARG A 18 -2.43 14.53 -3.10
C ARG A 18 -1.86 15.67 -2.25
N LYS A 19 -2.71 16.31 -1.44
CA LYS A 19 -2.31 17.44 -0.59
C LYS A 19 -1.36 17.01 0.51
N PHE A 20 -1.63 15.87 1.16
CA PHE A 20 -0.74 15.30 2.18
C PHE A 20 0.67 15.05 1.62
N ASP A 21 0.75 14.41 0.49
CA ASP A 21 2.02 14.04 -0.13
C ASP A 21 2.81 15.26 -0.64
N LEU A 22 2.12 16.25 -1.21
CA LEU A 22 2.78 17.49 -1.63
C LEU A 22 3.35 18.25 -0.42
N GLU A 23 2.63 18.28 0.71
CA GLU A 23 3.12 18.89 1.93
C GLU A 23 4.27 18.10 2.55
N ALA A 24 4.19 16.76 2.59
CA ALA A 24 5.28 15.92 3.05
C ALA A 24 6.55 16.10 2.20
N LYS A 25 6.39 16.23 0.88
CA LYS A 25 7.48 16.55 -0.04
C LYS A 25 8.11 17.91 0.25
N ARG A 26 7.27 18.96 0.40
CA ARG A 26 7.72 20.31 0.74
C ARG A 26 8.52 20.29 2.06
N ALA A 27 7.98 19.68 3.09
CA ALA A 27 8.63 19.60 4.40
C ALA A 27 9.96 18.83 4.34
N ARG A 28 10.05 17.80 3.51
CA ARG A 28 11.29 17.07 3.27
C ARG A 28 12.33 17.94 2.56
N GLU A 29 11.94 18.68 1.52
CA GLU A 29 12.81 19.59 0.77
C GLU A 29 13.29 20.75 1.64
N ALA A 30 12.47 21.22 2.59
CA ALA A 30 12.83 22.23 3.59
C ALA A 30 13.72 21.68 4.72
N GLY A 31 14.00 20.36 4.77
CA GLY A 31 14.80 19.76 5.83
C GLY A 31 14.05 19.55 7.15
N GLU A 32 12.73 19.74 7.18
CA GLU A 32 11.89 19.58 8.37
C GLU A 32 11.61 18.11 8.68
N ILE A 33 11.54 17.28 7.65
CA ILE A 33 11.39 15.82 7.74
C ILE A 33 12.70 15.15 7.37
N LEU A 34 13.18 14.26 8.24
CA LEU A 34 14.40 13.48 8.01
C LEU A 34 14.12 12.20 7.22
N GLY A 35 15.14 11.70 6.54
CA GLY A 35 15.04 10.45 5.76
C GLY A 35 14.41 10.65 4.38
N ASN A 36 13.98 9.55 3.77
CA ASN A 36 13.38 9.56 2.45
C ASN A 36 11.85 9.66 2.54
N VAL A 37 11.26 10.52 1.72
CA VAL A 37 9.81 10.62 1.52
C VAL A 37 9.51 10.19 0.09
N HIS A 38 8.71 9.14 -0.06
CA HIS A 38 8.22 8.66 -1.34
C HIS A 38 6.73 8.95 -1.45
N VAL A 39 6.40 9.89 -2.32
CA VAL A 39 5.02 10.33 -2.55
C VAL A 39 4.24 9.33 -3.40
N TYR A 40 2.94 9.27 -3.19
CA TYR A 40 1.96 8.47 -3.92
C TYR A 40 1.28 9.26 -5.05
N VAL A 41 1.83 10.43 -5.39
CA VAL A 41 1.28 11.37 -6.37
C VAL A 41 1.19 10.72 -7.75
N GLY A 42 -0.02 10.66 -8.31
CA GLY A 42 -0.33 10.04 -9.60
C GLY A 42 -1.04 8.67 -9.47
N GLU A 43 -1.03 8.05 -8.31
CA GLU A 43 -1.61 6.72 -8.07
C GLU A 43 -2.85 6.78 -7.15
N GLU A 44 -3.35 7.97 -6.79
CA GLU A 44 -4.40 8.19 -5.78
C GLU A 44 -5.68 7.39 -6.05
N ALA A 45 -6.02 7.21 -7.32
CA ALA A 45 -7.22 6.49 -7.72
C ALA A 45 -7.15 5.00 -7.39
N VAL A 46 -5.95 4.39 -7.42
CA VAL A 46 -5.77 2.96 -7.10
C VAL A 46 -6.06 2.72 -5.63
N ALA A 47 -5.37 3.45 -4.74
CA ALA A 47 -5.61 3.33 -3.30
C ALA A 47 -7.07 3.59 -2.94
N THR A 48 -7.63 4.69 -3.47
CA THR A 48 -9.01 5.09 -3.18
C THR A 48 -10.02 4.05 -3.66
N GLY A 49 -9.89 3.56 -4.90
CA GLY A 49 -10.82 2.60 -5.48
C GLY A 49 -10.81 1.24 -4.78
N VAL A 50 -9.61 0.74 -4.45
CA VAL A 50 -9.47 -0.52 -3.74
C VAL A 50 -9.99 -0.40 -2.30
N CYS A 51 -9.55 0.62 -1.56
CA CYS A 51 -9.94 0.78 -0.16
C CYS A 51 -11.43 1.12 0.01
N ALA A 52 -12.08 1.72 -1.00
CA ALA A 52 -13.52 1.96 -0.99
C ALA A 52 -14.35 0.65 -0.98
N CYS A 53 -13.76 -0.47 -1.38
CA CYS A 53 -14.40 -1.78 -1.37
C CYS A 53 -14.08 -2.59 -0.11
N LEU A 54 -13.27 -2.06 0.81
CA LEU A 54 -12.83 -2.75 2.02
C LEU A 54 -13.59 -2.27 3.25
N GLU A 55 -13.78 -3.21 4.17
CA GLU A 55 -14.30 -2.91 5.49
C GLU A 55 -13.16 -2.53 6.47
N ARG A 56 -13.51 -1.94 7.60
CA ARG A 56 -12.51 -1.58 8.62
C ARG A 56 -11.73 -2.79 9.16
N LYS A 57 -12.39 -3.96 9.21
CA LYS A 57 -11.78 -5.22 9.68
C LYS A 57 -10.76 -5.81 8.69
N ASP A 58 -10.80 -5.40 7.42
CA ASP A 58 -9.89 -5.91 6.40
C ASP A 58 -8.50 -5.31 6.54
N TYR A 59 -7.50 -6.08 6.17
CA TYR A 59 -6.11 -5.69 6.27
C TYR A 59 -5.56 -5.22 4.95
N ILE A 60 -4.67 -4.23 5.01
CA ILE A 60 -3.85 -3.84 3.86
C ILE A 60 -2.37 -3.84 4.24
N GLU A 61 -1.54 -4.22 3.28
CA GLU A 61 -0.09 -4.12 3.33
C GLU A 61 0.38 -3.31 2.14
N SER A 62 1.32 -2.39 2.36
CA SER A 62 1.68 -1.38 1.38
C SER A 62 3.14 -1.44 0.98
N THR A 63 3.48 -0.65 -0.03
CA THR A 63 4.84 -0.41 -0.52
C THR A 63 5.52 0.73 0.29
N HIS A 64 6.72 1.12 -0.12
CA HIS A 64 7.42 2.31 0.37
C HIS A 64 6.68 3.65 0.09
N ARG A 65 5.58 3.64 -0.70
CA ARG A 65 4.68 4.77 -0.99
C ARG A 65 3.36 4.64 -0.20
N GLY A 66 3.47 4.32 1.10
CA GLY A 66 2.35 3.91 1.93
C GLY A 66 1.33 4.99 2.27
N HIS A 67 1.62 6.28 2.02
CA HIS A 67 0.75 7.39 2.46
C HIS A 67 -0.65 7.28 1.84
N GLY A 68 -0.73 7.07 0.51
CA GLY A 68 -2.00 6.97 -0.19
C GLY A 68 -2.87 5.85 0.33
N HIS A 69 -2.31 4.67 0.52
CA HIS A 69 -3.01 3.49 1.04
C HIS A 69 -3.51 3.72 2.47
N THR A 70 -2.65 4.29 3.33
CA THR A 70 -2.98 4.55 4.74
C THR A 70 -4.14 5.54 4.85
N ILE A 71 -4.11 6.65 4.06
CA ILE A 71 -5.20 7.64 4.01
C ILE A 71 -6.47 7.03 3.45
N ALA A 72 -6.39 6.30 2.35
CA ALA A 72 -7.53 5.66 1.72
C ALA A 72 -8.19 4.62 2.63
N LYS A 73 -7.42 3.94 3.50
CA LYS A 73 -7.94 3.01 4.50
C LYS A 73 -8.59 3.70 5.71
N GLY A 74 -8.49 5.02 5.79
CA GLY A 74 -9.18 5.85 6.78
C GLY A 74 -8.35 6.28 7.97
N ALA A 75 -7.02 6.29 7.87
CA ALA A 75 -6.16 6.82 8.91
C ALA A 75 -6.25 8.35 9.02
N GLU A 76 -6.01 8.86 10.22
CA GLU A 76 -6.03 10.28 10.52
C GLU A 76 -4.75 10.97 10.03
N LEU A 77 -4.89 12.11 9.34
CA LEU A 77 -3.77 12.83 8.74
C LEU A 77 -2.77 13.39 9.76
N ASN A 78 -3.26 13.84 10.92
CA ASN A 78 -2.40 14.44 11.94
C ASN A 78 -1.40 13.45 12.54
N PRO A 79 -1.80 12.24 13.01
CA PRO A 79 -0.85 11.22 13.44
C PRO A 79 0.11 10.78 12.33
N MET A 80 -0.36 10.71 11.08
CA MET A 80 0.49 10.36 9.94
C MET A 80 1.56 11.44 9.71
N MET A 81 1.19 12.71 9.69
CA MET A 81 2.17 13.79 9.52
C MET A 81 3.12 13.86 10.72
N ALA A 82 2.63 13.69 11.96
CA ALA A 82 3.46 13.62 13.16
C ALA A 82 4.49 12.47 13.06
N GLU A 83 4.12 11.32 12.47
CA GLU A 83 5.02 10.21 12.21
C GLU A 83 6.19 10.61 11.29
N LEU A 84 5.89 11.32 10.19
CA LEU A 84 6.92 11.79 9.26
C LEU A 84 7.89 12.77 9.91
N TYR A 85 7.40 13.58 10.86
CA TYR A 85 8.22 14.49 11.66
C TYR A 85 8.95 13.81 12.85
N GLY A 86 8.86 12.48 12.98
CA GLY A 86 9.50 11.72 14.05
C GLY A 86 8.93 12.01 15.45
N LYS A 87 7.66 12.42 15.54
CA LYS A 87 7.04 12.78 16.83
C LYS A 87 6.46 11.56 17.53
N ALA A 88 6.48 11.56 18.86
CA ALA A 88 5.90 10.50 19.69
C ALA A 88 4.37 10.36 19.51
N THR A 89 3.70 11.40 18.99
CA THR A 89 2.28 11.39 18.65
C THR A 89 1.98 10.80 17.27
N GLY A 90 3.03 10.37 16.53
CA GLY A 90 2.88 9.68 15.27
C GLY A 90 2.27 8.29 15.41
N SER A 91 1.70 7.76 14.32
CA SER A 91 1.02 6.46 14.29
C SER A 91 1.94 5.29 14.70
N CYS A 92 3.24 5.40 14.44
CA CYS A 92 4.29 4.46 14.86
C CYS A 92 5.23 5.08 15.92
N LYS A 93 4.77 6.10 16.65
CA LYS A 93 5.53 6.84 17.68
C LYS A 93 6.81 7.48 17.15
N GLY A 94 6.80 7.89 15.87
CA GLY A 94 7.92 8.54 15.19
C GLY A 94 9.06 7.61 14.78
N LYS A 95 8.83 6.29 14.76
CA LYS A 95 9.88 5.28 14.46
C LYS A 95 9.84 4.76 13.02
N GLY A 96 8.68 4.77 12.39
CA GLY A 96 8.48 4.23 11.04
C GLY A 96 8.82 5.24 9.95
N GLY A 97 8.45 6.49 10.15
CA GLY A 97 8.57 7.54 9.13
C GLY A 97 7.74 7.23 7.88
N SER A 98 8.14 7.82 6.74
CA SER A 98 7.41 7.72 5.48
C SER A 98 7.29 6.28 4.96
N GLN A 99 8.37 5.50 5.00
CA GLN A 99 8.43 4.19 4.33
C GLN A 99 7.92 3.02 5.16
N HIS A 100 7.65 3.23 6.45
CA HIS A 100 7.21 2.20 7.38
C HIS A 100 6.03 2.66 8.23
N ILE A 101 5.20 3.53 7.66
CA ILE A 101 3.98 3.99 8.32
C ILE A 101 3.01 2.83 8.48
N ALA A 102 2.40 2.72 9.66
CA ALA A 102 1.38 1.71 9.97
C ALA A 102 0.29 2.32 10.84
N ASP A 103 -0.92 1.80 10.73
CA ASP A 103 -2.04 2.14 11.60
C ASP A 103 -2.97 0.93 11.74
N PHE A 104 -2.74 0.13 12.76
CA PHE A 104 -3.54 -1.06 13.04
C PHE A 104 -5.01 -0.74 13.36
N SER A 105 -5.31 0.47 13.78
CA SER A 105 -6.69 0.86 14.12
C SER A 105 -7.61 0.87 12.91
N VAL A 106 -7.04 1.00 11.72
CA VAL A 106 -7.76 0.96 10.44
C VAL A 106 -7.40 -0.27 9.60
N GLY A 107 -6.61 -1.21 10.13
CA GLY A 107 -6.19 -2.41 9.41
C GLY A 107 -5.02 -2.19 8.45
N MET A 108 -4.31 -1.06 8.53
CA MET A 108 -3.06 -0.83 7.80
C MET A 108 -1.91 -1.48 8.56
N LEU A 109 -1.43 -2.65 8.07
CA LEU A 109 -0.38 -3.44 8.73
C LEU A 109 0.98 -2.77 8.63
N GLY A 110 1.26 -2.13 7.49
CA GLY A 110 2.47 -1.36 7.34
C GLY A 110 2.79 -1.01 5.89
N ALA A 111 3.55 0.05 5.73
CA ALA A 111 4.34 0.32 4.54
C ALA A 111 5.69 -0.38 4.67
N ASN A 112 6.28 -0.79 3.56
CA ASN A 112 7.52 -1.56 3.59
C ASN A 112 8.54 -1.03 2.58
N GLY A 113 9.69 -0.59 3.08
CA GLY A 113 10.82 -0.18 2.24
C GLY A 113 11.50 -1.34 1.50
N ILE A 114 11.28 -2.58 1.94
CA ILE A 114 11.82 -3.76 1.29
C ILE A 114 10.89 -4.18 0.15
N VAL A 115 11.35 -4.05 -1.08
CA VAL A 115 10.58 -4.41 -2.28
C VAL A 115 10.20 -5.90 -2.23
N GLY A 116 8.89 -6.18 -2.23
CA GLY A 116 8.35 -7.53 -2.13
C GLY A 116 8.28 -8.09 -0.70
N GLY A 117 8.63 -7.29 0.31
CA GLY A 117 8.56 -7.71 1.72
C GLY A 117 7.12 -7.86 2.26
N GLY A 118 6.17 -7.15 1.67
CA GLY A 118 4.77 -7.17 2.12
C GLY A 118 3.99 -8.45 1.77
N PHE A 119 4.41 -9.23 0.79
CA PHE A 119 3.65 -10.39 0.32
C PHE A 119 3.40 -11.42 1.44
N GLY A 120 4.46 -11.82 2.15
CA GLY A 120 4.35 -12.79 3.25
C GLY A 120 3.51 -12.26 4.42
N LEU A 121 3.60 -10.96 4.70
CA LEU A 121 2.82 -10.30 5.77
C LEU A 121 1.32 -10.35 5.44
N ALA A 122 0.95 -10.01 4.21
CA ALA A 122 -0.45 -10.04 3.78
C ALA A 122 -1.03 -11.47 3.78
N VAL A 123 -0.25 -12.46 3.32
CA VAL A 123 -0.64 -13.87 3.37
C VAL A 123 -0.79 -14.35 4.81
N GLY A 124 0.11 -13.91 5.71
CA GLY A 124 0.02 -14.19 7.14
C GLY A 124 -1.24 -13.61 7.78
N ALA A 125 -1.59 -12.36 7.43
CA ALA A 125 -2.82 -11.71 7.88
C ALA A 125 -4.08 -12.44 7.38
N ALA A 126 -4.10 -12.86 6.10
CA ALA A 126 -5.19 -13.65 5.54
C ALA A 126 -5.34 -15.02 6.23
N LEU A 127 -4.21 -15.67 6.54
CA LEU A 127 -4.20 -16.91 7.30
C LEU A 127 -4.77 -16.72 8.71
N ALA A 128 -4.35 -15.66 9.40
CA ALA A 128 -4.88 -15.31 10.72
C ALA A 128 -6.39 -15.05 10.68
N ALA A 129 -6.85 -14.25 9.70
CA ALA A 129 -8.27 -13.96 9.49
C ALA A 129 -9.10 -15.27 9.29
N ARG A 130 -8.59 -16.18 8.47
CA ARG A 130 -9.23 -17.49 8.24
C ARG A 130 -9.24 -18.34 9.49
N TYR A 131 -8.11 -18.44 10.19
CA TYR A 131 -8.01 -19.24 11.43
C TYR A 131 -8.94 -18.72 12.52
N GLN A 132 -8.99 -17.39 12.68
CA GLN A 132 -9.87 -16.73 13.67
C GLN A 132 -11.32 -16.60 13.20
N LYS A 133 -11.64 -16.98 11.95
CA LYS A 133 -12.98 -16.89 11.34
C LYS A 133 -13.60 -15.49 11.39
N THR A 134 -12.78 -14.44 11.23
CA THR A 134 -13.25 -13.05 11.30
C THR A 134 -14.03 -12.60 10.06
N GLY A 135 -13.89 -13.33 8.95
CA GLY A 135 -14.40 -12.94 7.64
C GLY A 135 -13.67 -11.73 7.04
N ALA A 136 -12.53 -11.35 7.59
CA ALA A 136 -11.69 -10.29 7.02
C ALA A 136 -10.88 -10.84 5.84
N ILE A 137 -10.55 -9.95 4.90
CA ILE A 137 -9.62 -10.22 3.80
C ILE A 137 -8.34 -9.41 4.00
N SER A 138 -7.29 -9.79 3.28
CA SER A 138 -6.04 -9.03 3.24
C SER A 138 -5.76 -8.58 1.82
N VAL A 139 -5.27 -7.35 1.65
CA VAL A 139 -4.86 -6.80 0.35
C VAL A 139 -3.40 -6.40 0.43
N VAL A 140 -2.60 -6.83 -0.53
CA VAL A 140 -1.21 -6.37 -0.67
C VAL A 140 -1.06 -5.54 -1.94
N PHE A 141 -0.57 -4.31 -1.77
CA PHE A 141 -0.19 -3.44 -2.88
C PHE A 141 1.29 -3.63 -3.21
N PHE A 142 1.62 -3.65 -4.49
CA PHE A 142 3.00 -3.82 -4.94
C PHE A 142 3.21 -3.23 -6.33
N GLY A 143 4.39 -2.69 -6.59
CA GLY A 143 4.76 -2.21 -7.93
C GLY A 143 5.13 -3.35 -8.87
N ASP A 144 5.09 -3.07 -10.19
CA ASP A 144 5.48 -4.00 -11.25
C ASP A 144 6.87 -4.61 -11.05
N GLY A 145 7.83 -3.85 -10.53
CA GLY A 145 9.17 -4.37 -10.19
C GLY A 145 9.16 -5.42 -9.09
N ALA A 146 8.28 -5.29 -8.11
CA ALA A 146 8.17 -6.25 -7.01
C ALA A 146 7.65 -7.62 -7.48
N SER A 147 6.89 -7.68 -8.57
CA SER A 147 6.41 -8.93 -9.17
C SER A 147 7.52 -9.90 -9.59
N ASN A 148 8.76 -9.40 -9.72
CA ASN A 148 9.95 -10.22 -10.06
C ASN A 148 10.65 -10.80 -8.82
N ARG A 149 10.18 -10.50 -7.62
CA ARG A 149 10.74 -11.10 -6.40
C ARG A 149 10.24 -12.53 -6.23
N GLY A 150 11.12 -13.43 -5.76
CA GLY A 150 10.73 -14.81 -5.43
C GLY A 150 9.58 -14.85 -4.42
N THR A 151 9.57 -13.92 -3.46
CA THR A 151 8.52 -13.78 -2.44
C THR A 151 7.11 -13.58 -3.01
N PHE A 152 6.97 -13.00 -4.22
CA PHE A 152 5.67 -12.93 -4.91
C PHE A 152 5.16 -14.34 -5.23
N HIS A 153 5.98 -15.16 -5.88
CA HIS A 153 5.61 -16.53 -6.28
C HIS A 153 5.36 -17.44 -5.07
N GLU A 154 6.20 -17.32 -4.04
CA GLU A 154 6.05 -18.06 -2.78
C GLU A 154 4.71 -17.74 -2.10
N ALA A 155 4.40 -16.45 -1.96
CA ALA A 155 3.16 -15.96 -1.34
C ALA A 155 1.92 -16.31 -2.16
N ALA A 156 1.97 -16.12 -3.48
CA ALA A 156 0.86 -16.46 -4.37
C ALA A 156 0.56 -17.96 -4.34
N ASN A 157 1.59 -18.81 -4.38
CA ASN A 157 1.43 -20.26 -4.27
C ASN A 157 0.83 -20.67 -2.91
N MET A 158 1.31 -20.08 -1.80
CA MET A 158 0.78 -20.37 -0.47
C MET A 158 -0.69 -19.92 -0.36
N ALA A 159 -1.01 -18.73 -0.87
CA ALA A 159 -2.36 -18.19 -0.88
C ALA A 159 -3.34 -19.11 -1.64
N ALA A 160 -2.92 -19.59 -2.82
CA ALA A 160 -3.71 -20.50 -3.64
C ALA A 160 -3.87 -21.89 -2.98
N ALA A 161 -2.76 -22.49 -2.55
CA ALA A 161 -2.75 -23.83 -1.95
C ALA A 161 -3.61 -23.91 -0.68
N TRP A 162 -3.66 -22.84 0.07
CA TRP A 162 -4.46 -22.78 1.31
C TRP A 162 -5.77 -22.01 1.15
N HIS A 163 -6.16 -21.61 -0.06
CA HIS A 163 -7.39 -20.86 -0.35
C HIS A 163 -7.57 -19.65 0.59
N LEU A 164 -6.51 -18.85 0.77
CA LEU A 164 -6.53 -17.71 1.68
C LEU A 164 -7.25 -16.51 1.07
N PRO A 165 -7.97 -15.71 1.89
CA PRO A 165 -8.67 -14.52 1.43
C PRO A 165 -7.68 -13.34 1.26
N VAL A 166 -6.81 -13.41 0.26
CA VAL A 166 -5.83 -12.36 -0.06
C VAL A 166 -5.97 -11.89 -1.50
N ILE A 167 -5.87 -10.57 -1.69
CA ILE A 167 -5.90 -9.92 -3.01
C ILE A 167 -4.54 -9.27 -3.25
N PHE A 168 -3.96 -9.56 -4.42
CA PHE A 168 -2.70 -8.98 -4.88
C PHE A 168 -3.00 -7.84 -5.86
N VAL A 169 -2.70 -6.59 -5.49
CA VAL A 169 -2.94 -5.39 -6.31
C VAL A 169 -1.62 -4.87 -6.86
N CYS A 170 -1.42 -5.02 -8.17
CA CYS A 170 -0.23 -4.51 -8.84
C CYS A 170 -0.43 -3.07 -9.32
N GLU A 171 0.34 -2.15 -8.78
CA GLU A 171 0.45 -0.76 -9.22
C GLU A 171 1.51 -0.67 -10.32
N ASN A 172 1.09 -0.90 -11.55
CA ASN A 172 2.00 -0.93 -12.69
C ASN A 172 2.19 0.47 -13.28
N ASN A 173 3.20 1.17 -12.80
CA ASN A 173 3.57 2.49 -13.33
C ASN A 173 4.56 2.42 -14.51
N GLY A 174 4.89 1.21 -14.97
CA GLY A 174 5.73 0.98 -16.15
C GLY A 174 7.23 1.08 -15.92
N ILE A 175 7.67 1.30 -14.68
CA ILE A 175 9.10 1.44 -14.37
C ILE A 175 9.41 1.03 -12.93
N ALA A 176 10.42 0.19 -12.76
CA ALA A 176 10.97 -0.16 -11.45
C ALA A 176 12.34 0.52 -11.27
N CYS A 177 12.40 1.57 -10.45
CA CYS A 177 13.57 2.43 -10.29
C CYS A 177 14.02 2.99 -11.66
N SER A 178 15.06 2.44 -12.27
CA SER A 178 15.55 2.81 -13.60
C SER A 178 15.25 1.77 -14.70
N THR A 179 14.61 0.66 -14.33
CA THR A 179 14.36 -0.46 -15.27
C THR A 179 12.94 -0.42 -15.80
N PRO A 180 12.74 -0.17 -17.09
CA PRO A 180 11.40 -0.06 -17.67
C PRO A 180 10.70 -1.42 -17.73
N HIS A 181 9.35 -1.40 -17.61
CA HIS A 181 8.48 -2.55 -17.81
C HIS A 181 8.31 -2.81 -19.30
N LYS A 182 9.22 -3.55 -19.89
CA LYS A 182 9.19 -3.98 -21.30
C LYS A 182 10.03 -5.23 -21.50
N THR A 183 9.84 -5.88 -22.64
CA THR A 183 10.68 -7.01 -23.06
C THR A 183 12.15 -6.59 -23.12
N GLY A 184 13.03 -7.37 -22.49
CA GLY A 184 14.45 -7.04 -22.32
C GLY A 184 14.74 -6.05 -21.20
N GLY A 185 13.70 -5.51 -20.53
CA GLY A 185 13.80 -4.78 -19.27
C GLY A 185 13.61 -5.69 -18.07
N GLN A 186 12.59 -5.41 -17.25
CA GLN A 186 12.32 -6.21 -16.06
C GLN A 186 11.40 -7.43 -16.27
N GLN A 187 10.70 -7.51 -17.41
CA GLN A 187 9.64 -8.51 -17.64
C GLN A 187 9.91 -9.34 -18.90
N ALA A 188 9.75 -10.65 -18.78
CA ALA A 188 9.64 -11.54 -19.94
C ALA A 188 8.17 -11.65 -20.43
N VAL A 189 7.23 -11.66 -19.48
CA VAL A 189 5.79 -11.69 -19.75
C VAL A 189 5.22 -10.30 -19.41
N MET A 190 4.74 -9.60 -20.43
CA MET A 190 4.26 -8.21 -20.28
C MET A 190 2.97 -8.09 -19.49
N ASP A 191 2.08 -9.05 -19.63
CA ASP A 191 0.84 -9.12 -18.88
C ASP A 191 1.08 -9.82 -17.52
N LEU A 192 1.23 -9.02 -16.47
CA LEU A 192 1.52 -9.53 -15.13
C LEU A 192 0.40 -10.41 -14.57
N SER A 193 -0.85 -10.24 -15.03
CA SER A 193 -1.98 -11.07 -14.57
C SER A 193 -1.80 -12.55 -14.93
N LYS A 194 -1.06 -12.84 -16.00
CA LYS A 194 -0.74 -14.22 -16.42
C LYS A 194 0.22 -14.95 -15.51
N ARG A 195 0.84 -14.27 -14.55
CA ARG A 195 1.69 -14.91 -13.54
C ARG A 195 0.91 -15.57 -12.41
N ALA A 196 -0.38 -15.28 -12.33
CA ALA A 196 -1.30 -15.85 -11.33
C ALA A 196 -2.05 -17.10 -11.83
N LEU A 197 -1.75 -17.56 -13.06
CA LEU A 197 -2.39 -18.73 -13.69
C LEU A 197 -1.62 -20.01 -13.38
#